data_ebd764329cd79a8031c9b97a0e84c798
#
_entry.id   ebd764329cd79a8031c9b97a0e84c798
#
_cell.length_a   1.000
_cell.length_b   1.000
_cell.length_c   1.000
_cell.angle_alpha   90.00
_cell.angle_beta   90.00
_cell.angle_gamma   90.00
#
_symmetry.space_group_name_H-M   'P 1'
#
loop_
_entity.id
_entity.type
_entity.pdbx_description
1 polymer ?
#
loop_
_entity_poly.entity_id
_entity_poly.type
_entity_poly.pdbx_seq_one_letter_code
_entity_poly.pdbx_strand_id
1 'polypeptide(L)'
;MKKLLMASAATALCTGAAFADGHAEEIKIGIILGFTGPLESLTQQMAGGAEVAIAEVNESGALLGGASVTGIRGDSTCIDAAAATSVAEQQITGDNVHAIMGADCSGVTGAILQNVALPNGTVMISPSATSPGLSTVEDNGLFFRTSPSDARQGVVMTEVLMEQGIMEVAVTYTNNDYGKGLADAFQAAYEEAGGTVTINAAHEDGKADYSAEVGALASAGGDRLVVAGYVDQGGSGIVRAALDSGAFDTFHFPDGMISAALVENFGSEIDGSSGQHPGTDSEGAAMFVELVGDAFDATSPFAPESYDAAALIMLAMQAAGSSDSAEFKNEVMNVANAPGEQIFPGELEKALNILAEGGEIDYVGATAVELIGPGESAGNYRQIEIKDGDIATGSYR
;
A
#
# COMPACT_ATOMS: atom_id res chain seq x y z
N MET A 1 54.57 -31.25 69.27
CA MET A 1 53.15 -31.53 68.97
C MET A 1 52.52 -30.18 68.69
N LYS A 2 52.45 -29.80 67.42
CA LYS A 2 51.84 -28.51 67.01
C LYS A 2 50.53 -28.82 66.29
N LYS A 3 49.42 -28.35 66.85
CA LYS A 3 48.08 -28.48 66.22
C LYS A 3 47.93 -27.40 65.13
N LEU A 4 47.72 -27.78 63.88
CA LEU A 4 47.30 -26.89 62.79
C LEU A 4 45.79 -26.72 62.87
N LEU A 5 45.34 -25.46 63.04
CA LEU A 5 43.94 -25.07 62.81
C LEU A 5 43.78 -24.71 61.34
N MET A 6 42.91 -25.43 60.64
CA MET A 6 42.45 -25.04 59.32
C MET A 6 41.25 -24.11 59.48
N ALA A 7 41.37 -22.87 59.01
CA ALA A 7 40.27 -21.94 58.88
C ALA A 7 39.65 -22.09 57.47
N SER A 8 38.41 -22.57 57.38
CA SER A 8 37.65 -22.61 56.15
C SER A 8 37.03 -21.22 55.88
N ALA A 9 37.50 -20.55 54.87
CA ALA A 9 36.85 -19.31 54.36
C ALA A 9 35.67 -19.70 53.43
N ALA A 10 34.45 -19.42 53.89
CA ALA A 10 33.29 -19.53 53.06
C ALA A 10 33.17 -18.27 52.18
N THR A 11 33.41 -18.42 50.89
CA THR A 11 33.20 -17.35 49.91
C THR A 11 31.72 -17.33 49.53
N ALA A 12 31.00 -16.36 50.01
CA ALA A 12 29.63 -16.09 49.59
C ALA A 12 29.67 -15.46 48.17
N LEU A 13 29.26 -16.24 47.14
CA LEU A 13 28.95 -15.67 45.84
C LEU A 13 27.64 -14.89 45.96
N CYS A 14 27.72 -13.57 46.00
CA CYS A 14 26.58 -12.71 45.68
C CYS A 14 26.38 -12.74 44.18
N THR A 15 25.44 -13.54 43.69
CA THR A 15 24.89 -13.38 42.37
C THR A 15 24.08 -12.07 42.39
N GLY A 16 24.72 -10.98 41.93
CA GLY A 16 24.01 -9.76 41.59
C GLY A 16 23.10 -10.07 40.44
N ALA A 17 21.78 -10.04 40.68
CA ALA A 17 20.84 -9.90 39.58
C ALA A 17 21.13 -8.54 38.95
N ALA A 18 21.69 -8.54 37.76
CA ALA A 18 21.69 -7.36 36.91
C ALA A 18 20.22 -7.07 36.62
N PHE A 19 19.66 -6.08 37.27
CA PHE A 19 18.47 -5.42 36.77
C PHE A 19 18.95 -4.77 35.46
N ALA A 20 18.61 -5.35 34.30
CA ALA A 20 18.62 -4.62 33.10
C ALA A 20 17.70 -3.43 33.30
N ASP A 21 18.23 -2.22 33.19
CA ASP A 21 17.40 -1.03 33.05
C ASP A 21 16.47 -1.28 31.88
N GLY A 22 15.21 -1.60 32.20
CA GLY A 22 14.19 -1.88 31.22
C GLY A 22 13.77 -0.57 30.54
N HIS A 23 14.61 -0.05 29.66
CA HIS A 23 14.13 0.80 28.61
C HIS A 23 13.43 -0.13 27.62
N ALA A 24 12.10 -0.02 27.54
CA ALA A 24 11.35 -0.66 26.47
C ALA A 24 12.01 -0.26 25.12
N GLU A 25 12.19 -1.23 24.24
CA GLU A 25 12.78 -0.99 22.91
C GLU A 25 11.94 0.05 22.16
N GLU A 26 12.59 1.03 21.52
CA GLU A 26 11.94 1.92 20.58
C GLU A 26 12.07 1.33 19.18
N ILE A 27 10.94 0.89 18.62
CA ILE A 27 10.84 0.41 17.24
C ILE A 27 10.50 1.59 16.35
N LYS A 28 11.20 1.73 15.23
CA LYS A 28 10.94 2.77 14.25
C LYS A 28 10.49 2.14 12.93
N ILE A 29 9.39 2.63 12.38
CA ILE A 29 8.87 2.23 11.07
C ILE A 29 8.95 3.45 10.15
N GLY A 30 9.64 3.29 9.01
CA GLY A 30 9.62 4.28 7.95
C GLY A 30 8.26 4.31 7.28
N ILE A 31 7.65 5.48 7.15
CA ILE A 31 6.42 5.70 6.37
C ILE A 31 6.83 6.48 5.13
N ILE A 32 7.15 5.75 4.05
CA ILE A 32 7.67 6.36 2.82
C ILE A 32 6.55 6.42 1.78
N LEU A 33 6.05 7.63 1.53
CA LEU A 33 4.97 7.92 0.58
C LEU A 33 5.31 9.19 -0.21
N GLY A 34 4.66 9.41 -1.36
CA GLY A 34 4.79 10.62 -2.16
C GLY A 34 3.99 11.79 -1.58
N PHE A 35 4.48 12.36 -0.50
CA PHE A 35 3.83 13.52 0.15
C PHE A 35 3.85 14.77 -0.73
N THR A 36 4.70 14.79 -1.74
CA THR A 36 4.68 15.71 -2.87
C THR A 36 4.64 14.91 -4.17
N GLY A 37 4.06 15.47 -5.23
CA GLY A 37 4.02 14.83 -6.54
C GLY A 37 2.62 14.43 -7.00
N PRO A 38 2.50 13.42 -7.89
CA PRO A 38 1.26 13.16 -8.62
C PRO A 38 0.15 12.45 -7.83
N LEU A 39 0.39 12.07 -6.55
CA LEU A 39 -0.58 11.42 -5.66
C LEU A 39 -0.71 12.09 -4.29
N GLU A 40 -0.27 13.33 -4.13
CA GLU A 40 -0.25 14.02 -2.84
C GLU A 40 -1.64 14.10 -2.16
N SER A 41 -2.73 14.11 -2.95
CA SER A 41 -4.11 14.12 -2.44
C SER A 41 -4.51 12.84 -1.69
N LEU A 42 -3.82 11.71 -1.91
CA LEU A 42 -4.08 10.42 -1.27
C LEU A 42 -3.16 10.16 -0.07
N THR A 43 -1.93 10.62 -0.11
CA THR A 43 -0.87 10.17 0.80
C THR A 43 -1.05 10.58 2.26
N GLN A 44 -1.82 11.66 2.52
CA GLN A 44 -2.14 12.04 3.91
C GLN A 44 -3.06 11.01 4.59
N GLN A 45 -4.07 10.51 3.87
CA GLN A 45 -4.98 9.46 4.35
C GLN A 45 -4.25 8.13 4.51
N MET A 46 -3.36 7.81 3.56
CA MET A 46 -2.51 6.62 3.64
C MET A 46 -1.59 6.65 4.86
N ALA A 47 -0.91 7.78 5.11
CA ALA A 47 -0.10 7.94 6.31
C ALA A 47 -0.95 7.86 7.58
N GLY A 48 -2.15 8.45 7.56
CA GLY A 48 -3.12 8.37 8.64
C GLY A 48 -3.49 6.93 8.98
N GLY A 49 -3.74 6.09 7.98
CA GLY A 49 -4.02 4.66 8.17
C GLY A 49 -2.90 3.94 8.93
N ALA A 50 -1.65 4.10 8.48
CA ALA A 50 -0.49 3.52 9.16
C ALA A 50 -0.31 4.03 10.59
N GLU A 51 -0.51 5.34 10.80
CA GLU A 51 -0.38 5.97 12.11
C GLU A 51 -1.46 5.52 13.09
N VAL A 52 -2.67 5.20 12.61
CA VAL A 52 -3.74 4.60 13.43
C VAL A 52 -3.32 3.22 13.92
N ALA A 53 -2.77 2.35 13.07
CA ALA A 53 -2.26 1.04 13.50
C ALA A 53 -1.13 1.17 14.53
N ILE A 54 -0.20 2.10 14.31
CA ILE A 54 0.89 2.39 15.26
C ILE A 54 0.34 2.88 16.60
N ALA A 55 -0.66 3.77 16.59
CA ALA A 55 -1.28 4.28 17.80
C ALA A 55 -1.97 3.17 18.60
N GLU A 56 -2.74 2.31 17.93
CA GLU A 56 -3.41 1.16 18.54
C GLU A 56 -2.42 0.21 19.23
N VAL A 57 -1.33 -0.14 18.55
CA VAL A 57 -0.27 -0.97 19.15
C VAL A 57 0.40 -0.29 20.35
N ASN A 58 0.69 1.00 20.27
CA ASN A 58 1.27 1.76 21.36
C ASN A 58 0.33 1.85 22.59
N GLU A 59 -0.97 2.04 22.34
CA GLU A 59 -1.97 2.08 23.43
C GLU A 59 -2.08 0.74 24.15
N SER A 60 -1.91 -0.38 23.45
CA SER A 60 -1.92 -1.71 24.05
C SER A 60 -0.74 -1.96 24.99
N GLY A 61 0.44 -1.40 24.68
CA GLY A 61 1.69 -1.68 25.38
C GLY A 61 2.14 -3.14 25.34
N ALA A 62 1.60 -3.95 24.41
CA ALA A 62 1.81 -5.40 24.37
C ALA A 62 2.96 -5.84 23.43
N LEU A 63 3.34 -5.01 22.47
CA LEU A 63 4.35 -5.35 21.46
C LEU A 63 5.71 -5.66 22.11
N LEU A 64 6.27 -6.87 21.85
CA LEU A 64 7.58 -7.32 22.32
C LEU A 64 7.84 -7.03 23.81
N GLY A 65 6.80 -7.17 24.63
CA GLY A 65 6.91 -6.96 26.09
C GLY A 65 6.94 -5.50 26.51
N GLY A 66 6.43 -4.58 25.70
CA GLY A 66 6.26 -3.16 26.02
C GLY A 66 7.06 -2.21 25.13
N ALA A 67 7.53 -2.67 23.96
CA ALA A 67 8.17 -1.81 22.97
C ALA A 67 7.20 -0.73 22.48
N SER A 68 7.73 0.49 22.28
CA SER A 68 6.98 1.59 21.65
C SER A 68 7.34 1.68 20.16
N VAL A 69 6.39 2.12 19.33
CA VAL A 69 6.59 2.28 17.90
C VAL A 69 6.51 3.75 17.51
N THR A 70 7.46 4.22 16.70
CA THR A 70 7.48 5.56 16.12
C THR A 70 7.46 5.47 14.61
N GLY A 71 6.46 6.08 13.96
CA GLY A 71 6.42 6.25 12.50
C GLY A 71 7.28 7.45 12.08
N ILE A 72 8.16 7.27 11.09
CA ILE A 72 8.99 8.32 10.52
C ILE A 72 8.58 8.56 9.08
N ARG A 73 7.92 9.69 8.80
CA ARG A 73 7.49 10.05 7.45
C ARG A 73 8.68 10.40 6.57
N GLY A 74 8.66 9.94 5.32
CA GLY A 74 9.64 10.25 4.29
C GLY A 74 8.95 10.47 2.94
N ASP A 75 9.35 11.51 2.21
CA ASP A 75 8.76 11.86 0.93
C ASP A 75 9.49 11.16 -0.22
N SER A 76 8.82 10.19 -0.87
CA SER A 76 9.31 9.49 -2.05
C SER A 76 9.13 10.29 -3.34
N THR A 77 8.34 11.36 -3.32
CA THR A 77 7.88 12.12 -4.49
C THR A 77 7.10 11.31 -5.53
N CYS A 78 6.88 10.01 -5.32
CA CYS A 78 6.22 9.06 -6.22
C CYS A 78 6.98 8.76 -7.53
N ILE A 79 7.66 9.75 -8.14
CA ILE A 79 8.24 9.63 -9.50
C ILE A 79 9.76 9.82 -9.57
N ASP A 80 10.39 10.38 -8.54
CA ASP A 80 11.85 10.57 -8.51
C ASP A 80 12.54 9.44 -7.73
N ALA A 81 13.06 8.44 -8.46
CA ALA A 81 13.75 7.30 -7.87
C ALA A 81 15.00 7.70 -7.06
N ALA A 82 15.68 8.79 -7.41
CA ALA A 82 16.85 9.24 -6.68
C ALA A 82 16.49 9.90 -5.35
N ALA A 83 15.44 10.72 -5.33
CA ALA A 83 14.89 11.27 -4.09
C ALA A 83 14.37 10.15 -3.16
N ALA A 84 13.58 9.22 -3.69
CA ALA A 84 13.01 8.10 -2.94
C ALA A 84 14.09 7.19 -2.32
N THR A 85 15.12 6.81 -3.08
CA THR A 85 16.23 6.00 -2.56
C THR A 85 17.06 6.75 -1.51
N SER A 86 17.27 8.06 -1.68
CA SER A 86 17.96 8.88 -0.68
C SER A 86 17.21 8.95 0.65
N VAL A 87 15.88 9.11 0.61
CA VAL A 87 15.03 9.10 1.80
C VAL A 87 15.07 7.75 2.48
N ALA A 88 14.94 6.65 1.74
CA ALA A 88 15.00 5.30 2.30
C ALA A 88 16.37 5.00 2.92
N GLU A 89 17.47 5.40 2.27
CA GLU A 89 18.81 5.25 2.81
C GLU A 89 18.99 6.04 4.11
N GLN A 90 18.49 7.29 4.18
CA GLN A 90 18.52 8.08 5.40
C GLN A 90 17.73 7.40 6.53
N GLN A 91 16.53 6.90 6.25
CA GLN A 91 15.71 6.23 7.27
C GLN A 91 16.34 4.93 7.76
N ILE A 92 16.87 4.09 6.86
CA ILE A 92 17.48 2.80 7.25
C ILE A 92 18.81 3.02 7.98
N THR A 93 19.71 3.84 7.41
CA THR A 93 21.09 3.93 7.91
C THR A 93 21.29 5.08 8.90
N GLY A 94 20.51 6.15 8.81
CA GLY A 94 20.59 7.34 9.67
C GLY A 94 19.62 7.28 10.84
N ASP A 95 18.35 6.99 10.58
CA ASP A 95 17.31 6.97 11.62
C ASP A 95 17.16 5.59 12.26
N ASN A 96 17.75 4.55 11.65
CA ASN A 96 17.71 3.15 12.08
C ASN A 96 16.26 2.62 12.16
N VAL A 97 15.49 2.77 11.09
CA VAL A 97 14.18 2.13 11.01
C VAL A 97 14.32 0.61 10.89
N HIS A 98 13.41 -0.13 11.49
CA HIS A 98 13.40 -1.59 11.52
C HIS A 98 12.67 -2.19 10.32
N ALA A 99 11.72 -1.43 9.74
CA ALA A 99 10.95 -1.78 8.55
C ALA A 99 10.46 -0.52 7.83
N ILE A 100 9.98 -0.69 6.60
CA ILE A 100 9.34 0.37 5.82
C ILE A 100 7.89 -0.03 5.52
N MET A 101 6.93 0.80 5.89
CA MET A 101 5.61 0.87 5.31
C MET A 101 5.68 1.80 4.09
N GLY A 102 5.58 1.24 2.91
CA GLY A 102 5.81 1.99 1.66
C GLY A 102 6.65 1.19 0.64
N ALA A 103 7.03 1.80 -0.48
CA ALA A 103 6.55 3.11 -0.91
C ALA A 103 5.19 2.96 -1.58
N ASP A 104 4.61 4.10 -1.97
CA ASP A 104 3.29 4.15 -2.61
C ASP A 104 3.35 3.79 -4.10
N CYS A 105 4.20 4.42 -4.87
CA CYS A 105 4.25 4.29 -6.32
C CYS A 105 5.23 3.20 -6.77
N SER A 106 4.84 2.38 -7.75
CA SER A 106 5.56 1.15 -8.13
C SER A 106 7.01 1.38 -8.54
N GLY A 107 7.30 2.43 -9.33
CA GLY A 107 8.66 2.71 -9.79
C GLY A 107 9.62 3.04 -8.66
N VAL A 108 9.21 3.92 -7.73
CA VAL A 108 10.04 4.28 -6.56
C VAL A 108 10.12 3.13 -5.56
N THR A 109 9.05 2.32 -5.42
CA THR A 109 9.08 1.10 -4.60
C THR A 109 10.13 0.12 -5.11
N GLY A 110 10.15 -0.16 -6.42
CA GLY A 110 11.16 -1.01 -7.04
C GLY A 110 12.58 -0.44 -6.86
N ALA A 111 12.75 0.87 -7.01
CA ALA A 111 14.04 1.53 -6.81
C ALA A 111 14.54 1.42 -5.36
N ILE A 112 13.69 1.67 -4.37
CA ILE A 112 14.03 1.51 -2.95
C ILE A 112 14.35 0.06 -2.63
N LEU A 113 13.51 -0.88 -3.08
CA LEU A 113 13.71 -2.30 -2.85
C LEU A 113 15.08 -2.75 -3.33
N GLN A 114 15.40 -2.50 -4.61
CA GLN A 114 16.61 -3.01 -5.23
C GLN A 114 17.90 -2.32 -4.73
N ASN A 115 17.85 -1.01 -4.50
CA ASN A 115 19.06 -0.24 -4.23
C ASN A 115 19.31 -0.01 -2.74
N VAL A 116 18.29 -0.14 -1.88
CA VAL A 116 18.41 0.20 -0.46
C VAL A 116 17.93 -0.93 0.45
N ALA A 117 16.69 -1.40 0.31
CA ALA A 117 16.12 -2.37 1.25
C ALA A 117 16.79 -3.74 1.15
N LEU A 118 16.96 -4.29 -0.05
CA LEU A 118 17.66 -5.58 -0.26
C LEU A 118 19.10 -5.56 0.26
N PRO A 119 19.95 -4.56 -0.07
CA PRO A 119 21.31 -4.50 0.45
C PRO A 119 21.40 -4.41 1.97
N ASN A 120 20.42 -3.80 2.62
CA ASN A 120 20.37 -3.66 4.08
C ASN A 120 19.54 -4.74 4.79
N GLY A 121 18.87 -5.62 4.06
CA GLY A 121 18.03 -6.68 4.62
C GLY A 121 16.76 -6.17 5.30
N THR A 122 16.23 -5.02 4.89
CA THR A 122 15.07 -4.36 5.51
C THR A 122 13.77 -4.80 4.85
N VAL A 123 12.78 -5.21 5.64
CA VAL A 123 11.42 -5.54 5.16
C VAL A 123 10.70 -4.28 4.71
N MET A 124 10.02 -4.40 3.58
CA MET A 124 9.10 -3.40 3.04
C MET A 124 7.71 -4.00 2.84
N ILE A 125 6.67 -3.33 3.33
CA ILE A 125 5.28 -3.64 3.00
C ILE A 125 4.65 -2.42 2.34
N SER A 126 4.39 -2.51 1.03
CA SER A 126 3.77 -1.42 0.27
C SER A 126 2.24 -1.48 0.37
N PRO A 127 1.56 -0.35 0.64
CA PRO A 127 0.10 -0.31 0.61
C PRO A 127 -0.49 -0.19 -0.80
N SER A 128 0.29 0.28 -1.80
CA SER A 128 -0.28 0.75 -3.07
C SER A 128 0.60 0.59 -4.30
N ALA A 129 1.75 -0.04 -4.18
CA ALA A 129 2.59 -0.33 -5.35
C ALA A 129 2.06 -1.57 -6.09
N THR A 130 1.27 -1.34 -7.14
CA THR A 130 0.43 -2.35 -7.79
C THR A 130 1.05 -3.01 -9.03
N SER A 131 2.13 -2.46 -9.61
CA SER A 131 2.73 -2.99 -10.85
C SER A 131 2.93 -4.50 -10.82
N PRO A 132 2.54 -5.24 -11.91
CA PRO A 132 2.77 -6.68 -12.02
C PRO A 132 4.24 -7.08 -11.96
N GLY A 133 5.15 -6.15 -12.31
CA GLY A 133 6.59 -6.39 -12.24
C GLY A 133 7.07 -6.69 -10.82
N LEU A 134 6.41 -6.14 -9.80
CA LEU A 134 6.74 -6.39 -8.40
C LEU A 134 6.40 -7.80 -7.93
N SER A 135 5.46 -8.51 -8.59
CA SER A 135 5.14 -9.91 -8.27
C SER A 135 6.26 -10.89 -8.63
N THR A 136 7.20 -10.48 -9.47
CA THR A 136 8.25 -11.36 -10.01
C THR A 136 9.67 -10.87 -9.73
N VAL A 137 9.82 -9.76 -9.02
CA VAL A 137 11.11 -9.22 -8.64
C VAL A 137 11.79 -10.15 -7.63
N GLU A 138 13.09 -10.32 -7.74
CA GLU A 138 13.84 -11.03 -6.69
C GLU A 138 13.99 -10.12 -5.47
N ASP A 139 13.36 -10.50 -4.36
CA ASP A 139 13.25 -9.69 -3.14
C ASP A 139 13.80 -10.36 -1.88
N ASN A 140 14.28 -11.60 -1.98
CA ASN A 140 14.75 -12.38 -0.83
C ASN A 140 13.71 -12.54 0.30
N GLY A 141 12.41 -12.41 -0.01
CA GLY A 141 11.32 -12.44 0.96
C GLY A 141 11.28 -11.18 1.85
N LEU A 142 11.74 -10.04 1.35
CA LEU A 142 11.74 -8.76 2.06
C LEU A 142 10.67 -7.80 1.56
N PHE A 143 9.98 -8.13 0.47
CA PHE A 143 8.93 -7.29 -0.09
C PHE A 143 7.56 -7.96 -0.01
N PHE A 144 6.59 -7.21 0.49
CA PHE A 144 5.18 -7.57 0.54
C PHE A 144 4.33 -6.37 0.13
N ARG A 145 3.06 -6.60 -0.21
CA ARG A 145 2.10 -5.53 -0.48
C ARG A 145 0.69 -5.92 -0.07
N THR A 146 0.01 -5.02 0.61
CA THR A 146 -1.40 -5.15 0.98
C THR A 146 -2.34 -4.75 -0.16
N SER A 147 -1.82 -4.10 -1.20
CA SER A 147 -2.54 -3.91 -2.45
C SER A 147 -2.45 -5.14 -3.36
N PRO A 148 -3.47 -5.40 -4.19
CA PRO A 148 -3.40 -6.43 -5.23
C PRO A 148 -2.53 -6.00 -6.41
N SER A 149 -2.15 -6.97 -7.24
CA SER A 149 -1.45 -6.71 -8.49
C SER A 149 -2.37 -6.13 -9.57
N ASP A 150 -1.84 -5.22 -10.40
CA ASP A 150 -2.52 -4.71 -11.59
C ASP A 150 -2.85 -5.78 -12.63
N ALA A 151 -2.23 -6.95 -12.54
CA ALA A 151 -2.68 -8.11 -13.30
C ALA A 151 -4.13 -8.49 -12.95
N ARG A 152 -4.52 -8.41 -11.67
CA ARG A 152 -5.90 -8.59 -11.21
C ARG A 152 -6.76 -7.37 -11.55
N GLN A 153 -6.23 -6.15 -11.37
CA GLN A 153 -6.97 -4.93 -11.69
C GLN A 153 -7.37 -4.88 -13.16
N GLY A 154 -6.48 -5.24 -14.08
CA GLY A 154 -6.78 -5.30 -15.52
C GLY A 154 -7.94 -6.23 -15.86
N VAL A 155 -8.09 -7.36 -15.16
CA VAL A 155 -9.24 -8.25 -15.28
C VAL A 155 -10.52 -7.57 -14.79
N VAL A 156 -10.49 -6.93 -13.60
CA VAL A 156 -11.64 -6.22 -13.03
C VAL A 156 -12.09 -5.07 -13.94
N MET A 157 -11.16 -4.27 -14.46
CA MET A 157 -11.44 -3.22 -15.46
C MET A 157 -12.17 -3.78 -16.67
N THR A 158 -11.69 -4.91 -17.16
CA THR A 158 -12.30 -5.61 -18.32
C THR A 158 -13.75 -6.01 -18.00
N GLU A 159 -13.97 -6.65 -16.86
CA GLU A 159 -15.32 -7.06 -16.44
C GLU A 159 -16.27 -5.86 -16.36
N VAL A 160 -15.84 -4.76 -15.72
CA VAL A 160 -16.64 -3.54 -15.57
C VAL A 160 -17.03 -2.94 -16.93
N LEU A 161 -16.08 -2.79 -17.84
CA LEU A 161 -16.33 -2.20 -19.16
C LEU A 161 -17.21 -3.09 -20.04
N MET A 162 -16.97 -4.41 -20.03
CA MET A 162 -17.78 -5.38 -20.76
C MET A 162 -19.23 -5.43 -20.27
N GLU A 163 -19.46 -5.36 -18.96
CA GLU A 163 -20.81 -5.29 -18.38
C GLU A 163 -21.54 -4.00 -18.78
N GLN A 164 -20.82 -2.90 -18.97
CA GLN A 164 -21.35 -1.65 -19.50
C GLN A 164 -21.59 -1.66 -21.00
N GLY A 165 -21.20 -2.75 -21.70
CA GLY A 165 -21.32 -2.88 -23.16
C GLY A 165 -20.31 -2.06 -23.94
N ILE A 166 -19.24 -1.59 -23.29
CA ILE A 166 -18.13 -0.89 -23.94
C ILE A 166 -17.25 -1.93 -24.60
N MET A 167 -17.01 -1.78 -25.91
CA MET A 167 -16.29 -2.77 -26.73
C MET A 167 -15.04 -2.22 -27.39
N GLU A 168 -14.90 -0.90 -27.47
CA GLU A 168 -13.73 -0.22 -28.03
C GLU A 168 -13.27 0.88 -27.08
N VAL A 169 -11.98 0.85 -26.70
CA VAL A 169 -11.40 1.85 -25.80
C VAL A 169 -10.08 2.39 -26.34
N ALA A 170 -9.84 3.68 -26.10
CA ALA A 170 -8.49 4.23 -26.14
C ALA A 170 -7.87 4.12 -24.74
N VAL A 171 -6.59 3.83 -24.66
CA VAL A 171 -5.84 3.75 -23.39
C VAL A 171 -4.70 4.75 -23.42
N THR A 172 -4.57 5.52 -22.33
CA THR A 172 -3.37 6.29 -22.06
C THR A 172 -2.85 5.96 -20.67
N TYR A 173 -1.53 5.98 -20.50
CA TYR A 173 -0.91 5.63 -19.23
C TYR A 173 0.27 6.55 -18.89
N THR A 174 0.47 6.83 -17.59
CA THR A 174 1.67 7.53 -17.12
C THR A 174 2.92 6.71 -17.43
N ASN A 175 3.96 7.36 -17.97
CA ASN A 175 5.15 6.70 -18.50
C ASN A 175 6.09 6.21 -17.39
N ASN A 176 5.62 5.25 -16.59
CA ASN A 176 6.37 4.60 -15.52
C ASN A 176 5.93 3.13 -15.34
N ASP A 177 6.51 2.43 -14.35
CA ASP A 177 6.25 1.01 -14.10
C ASP A 177 4.80 0.70 -13.73
N TYR A 178 4.11 1.61 -13.02
CA TYR A 178 2.69 1.47 -12.70
C TYR A 178 1.85 1.58 -13.97
N GLY A 179 1.87 2.75 -14.62
CA GLY A 179 0.99 3.01 -15.75
C GLY A 179 1.17 2.02 -16.89
N LYS A 180 2.44 1.70 -17.23
CA LYS A 180 2.74 0.72 -18.27
C LYS A 180 2.27 -0.68 -17.87
N GLY A 181 2.56 -1.11 -16.65
CA GLY A 181 2.18 -2.44 -16.15
C GLY A 181 0.68 -2.66 -16.16
N LEU A 182 -0.09 -1.69 -15.66
CA LEU A 182 -1.55 -1.72 -15.65
C LEU A 182 -2.14 -1.68 -17.08
N ALA A 183 -1.65 -0.77 -17.93
CA ALA A 183 -2.14 -0.64 -19.29
C ALA A 183 -1.91 -1.92 -20.11
N ASP A 184 -0.75 -2.54 -19.98
CA ASP A 184 -0.43 -3.80 -20.66
C ASP A 184 -1.31 -4.97 -20.13
N ALA A 185 -1.49 -5.08 -18.81
CA ALA A 185 -2.33 -6.11 -18.19
C ALA A 185 -3.81 -5.94 -18.59
N PHE A 186 -4.31 -4.72 -18.55
CA PHE A 186 -5.66 -4.40 -19.00
C PHE A 186 -5.86 -4.73 -20.48
N GLN A 187 -4.97 -4.26 -21.36
CA GLN A 187 -5.08 -4.54 -22.79
C GLN A 187 -5.14 -6.04 -23.08
N ALA A 188 -4.27 -6.82 -22.44
CA ALA A 188 -4.25 -8.27 -22.63
C ALA A 188 -5.58 -8.91 -22.20
N ALA A 189 -6.10 -8.56 -21.02
CA ALA A 189 -7.37 -9.09 -20.53
C ALA A 189 -8.57 -8.64 -21.38
N TYR A 190 -8.58 -7.37 -21.82
CA TYR A 190 -9.66 -6.80 -22.58
C TYR A 190 -9.76 -7.41 -24.01
N GLU A 191 -8.63 -7.58 -24.68
CA GLU A 191 -8.57 -8.22 -25.99
C GLU A 191 -8.91 -9.73 -25.91
N GLU A 192 -8.48 -10.42 -24.83
CA GLU A 192 -8.87 -11.82 -24.58
C GLU A 192 -10.40 -11.96 -24.39
N ALA A 193 -11.02 -10.98 -23.74
CA ALA A 193 -12.48 -10.92 -23.56
C ALA A 193 -13.25 -10.50 -24.83
N GLY A 194 -12.56 -10.15 -25.92
CA GLY A 194 -13.15 -9.76 -27.20
C GLY A 194 -13.35 -8.26 -27.39
N GLY A 195 -12.81 -7.42 -26.51
CA GLY A 195 -12.75 -5.98 -26.69
C GLY A 195 -11.65 -5.55 -27.65
N THR A 196 -11.63 -4.27 -27.98
CA THR A 196 -10.62 -3.66 -28.85
C THR A 196 -9.96 -2.49 -28.14
N VAL A 197 -8.64 -2.51 -28.03
CA VAL A 197 -7.85 -1.34 -27.64
C VAL A 197 -7.39 -0.64 -28.91
N THR A 198 -7.95 0.53 -29.19
CA THR A 198 -7.68 1.29 -30.43
C THR A 198 -6.29 1.91 -30.45
N ILE A 199 -5.81 2.30 -29.29
CA ILE A 199 -4.46 2.82 -29.02
C ILE A 199 -4.10 2.57 -27.55
N ASN A 200 -2.82 2.29 -27.27
CA ASN A 200 -2.26 2.24 -25.94
C ASN A 200 -1.00 3.11 -25.94
N ALA A 201 -1.08 4.32 -25.36
CA ALA A 201 -0.06 5.35 -25.51
C ALA A 201 0.33 6.01 -24.18
N ALA A 202 1.64 6.19 -23.98
CA ALA A 202 2.16 6.86 -22.79
C ALA A 202 1.91 8.37 -22.79
N HIS A 203 1.73 8.93 -21.59
CA HIS A 203 1.84 10.36 -21.31
C HIS A 203 2.82 10.58 -20.16
N GLU A 204 3.44 11.79 -20.14
CA GLU A 204 4.34 12.17 -19.06
C GLU A 204 3.58 12.95 -17.98
N ASP A 205 3.96 12.80 -16.72
CA ASP A 205 3.46 13.64 -15.65
C ASP A 205 4.11 15.04 -15.68
N GLY A 206 3.44 16.03 -15.09
CA GLY A 206 3.96 17.39 -14.92
C GLY A 206 4.07 18.22 -16.20
N LYS A 207 3.48 17.80 -17.34
CA LYS A 207 3.42 18.62 -18.55
C LYS A 207 2.39 19.75 -18.41
N ALA A 208 2.66 20.86 -19.07
CA ALA A 208 1.73 21.99 -19.15
C ALA A 208 0.66 21.85 -20.24
N ASP A 209 0.85 20.94 -21.21
CA ASP A 209 -0.04 20.76 -22.37
C ASP A 209 -0.04 19.30 -22.83
N TYR A 210 -1.23 18.72 -22.96
CA TYR A 210 -1.49 17.33 -23.39
C TYR A 210 -2.24 17.27 -24.74
N SER A 211 -2.33 18.37 -25.48
CA SER A 211 -3.08 18.42 -26.73
C SER A 211 -2.57 17.42 -27.79
N ALA A 212 -1.27 17.13 -27.80
CA ALA A 212 -0.68 16.19 -28.75
C ALA A 212 -1.08 14.74 -28.43
N GLU A 213 -1.01 14.34 -27.17
CA GLU A 213 -1.44 13.03 -26.69
C GLU A 213 -2.94 12.81 -26.96
N VAL A 214 -3.76 13.78 -26.55
CA VAL A 214 -5.21 13.74 -26.75
C VAL A 214 -5.57 13.73 -28.26
N GLY A 215 -4.85 14.47 -29.09
CA GLY A 215 -5.01 14.44 -30.54
C GLY A 215 -4.74 13.03 -31.16
N ALA A 216 -3.76 12.32 -30.64
CA ALA A 216 -3.48 10.95 -31.06
C ALA A 216 -4.57 9.97 -30.59
N LEU A 217 -5.01 10.08 -29.34
CA LEU A 217 -6.12 9.29 -28.76
C LEU A 217 -7.43 9.51 -29.53
N ALA A 218 -7.79 10.76 -29.80
CA ALA A 218 -8.96 11.13 -30.58
C ALA A 218 -8.92 10.57 -32.01
N SER A 219 -7.75 10.57 -32.64
CA SER A 219 -7.57 10.05 -34.00
C SER A 219 -7.72 8.52 -34.06
N ALA A 220 -7.38 7.81 -33.00
CA ALA A 220 -7.56 6.38 -32.87
C ALA A 220 -9.03 6.02 -32.57
N GLY A 221 -9.76 6.88 -31.87
CA GLY A 221 -11.15 6.69 -31.48
C GLY A 221 -11.31 5.70 -30.33
N GLY A 222 -12.56 5.32 -30.07
CA GLY A 222 -12.98 4.44 -28.97
C GLY A 222 -14.20 5.01 -28.28
N ASP A 223 -15.02 4.15 -27.67
CA ASP A 223 -16.23 4.52 -26.95
C ASP A 223 -15.92 5.19 -25.60
N ARG A 224 -14.73 4.94 -25.06
CA ARG A 224 -14.28 5.44 -23.76
C ARG A 224 -12.76 5.59 -23.72
N LEU A 225 -12.29 6.58 -22.94
CA LEU A 225 -10.86 6.75 -22.65
C LEU A 225 -10.53 6.14 -21.28
N VAL A 226 -9.64 5.14 -21.26
CA VAL A 226 -9.03 4.60 -20.05
C VAL A 226 -7.80 5.44 -19.73
N VAL A 227 -7.74 5.98 -18.50
CA VAL A 227 -6.64 6.86 -18.05
C VAL A 227 -5.89 6.18 -16.91
N ALA A 228 -4.91 5.33 -17.23
CA ALA A 228 -4.02 4.69 -16.26
C ALA A 228 -2.92 5.68 -15.82
N GLY A 229 -3.31 6.69 -15.04
CA GLY A 229 -2.48 7.83 -14.66
C GLY A 229 -2.61 8.18 -13.20
N TYR A 230 -2.13 9.37 -12.87
CA TYR A 230 -2.19 9.92 -11.52
C TYR A 230 -3.04 11.19 -11.49
N VAL A 231 -3.89 11.27 -10.45
CA VAL A 231 -4.95 12.27 -10.34
C VAL A 231 -4.46 13.72 -10.17
N ASP A 232 -3.32 13.91 -9.49
CA ASP A 232 -2.85 15.27 -9.17
C ASP A 232 -1.96 15.88 -10.26
N GLN A 233 -1.65 15.13 -11.34
CA GLN A 233 -0.81 15.61 -12.44
C GLN A 233 -1.29 15.14 -13.84
N GLY A 234 -0.52 14.26 -14.48
CA GLY A 234 -0.68 13.89 -15.89
C GLY A 234 -2.06 13.35 -16.25
N GLY A 235 -2.61 12.48 -15.40
CA GLY A 235 -3.93 11.92 -15.60
C GLY A 235 -5.02 12.98 -15.69
N SER A 236 -5.07 13.93 -14.74
CA SER A 236 -6.00 15.07 -14.79
C SER A 236 -5.73 16.01 -15.97
N GLY A 237 -4.46 16.19 -16.34
CA GLY A 237 -4.10 16.95 -17.53
C GLY A 237 -4.66 16.36 -18.83
N ILE A 238 -4.61 15.04 -18.97
CA ILE A 238 -5.23 14.31 -20.09
C ILE A 238 -6.76 14.46 -20.08
N VAL A 239 -7.40 14.25 -18.92
CA VAL A 239 -8.87 14.39 -18.79
C VAL A 239 -9.29 15.80 -19.19
N ARG A 240 -8.65 16.85 -18.67
CA ARG A 240 -8.96 18.24 -19.02
C ARG A 240 -8.80 18.49 -20.52
N ALA A 241 -7.68 18.10 -21.12
CA ALA A 241 -7.45 18.29 -22.55
C ALA A 241 -8.46 17.51 -23.42
N ALA A 242 -8.89 16.32 -22.99
CA ALA A 242 -9.91 15.53 -23.68
C ALA A 242 -11.28 16.23 -23.66
N LEU A 243 -11.69 16.75 -22.49
CA LEU A 243 -12.94 17.51 -22.33
C LEU A 243 -12.91 18.81 -23.15
N ASP A 244 -11.83 19.60 -23.04
CA ASP A 244 -11.69 20.89 -23.74
C ASP A 244 -11.71 20.76 -25.25
N SER A 245 -11.17 19.66 -25.79
CA SER A 245 -11.19 19.35 -27.23
C SER A 245 -12.47 18.68 -27.70
N GLY A 246 -13.30 18.16 -26.77
CA GLY A 246 -14.45 17.31 -27.08
C GLY A 246 -14.07 15.97 -27.67
N ALA A 247 -12.85 15.47 -27.40
CA ALA A 247 -12.37 14.18 -27.91
C ALA A 247 -13.01 13.00 -27.18
N PHE A 248 -13.16 13.12 -25.87
CA PHE A 248 -13.86 12.15 -24.99
C PHE A 248 -14.61 12.93 -23.91
N ASP A 249 -15.78 12.43 -23.53
CA ASP A 249 -16.62 12.97 -22.46
C ASP A 249 -16.86 11.97 -21.33
N THR A 250 -16.49 10.71 -21.52
CA THR A 250 -16.59 9.65 -20.51
C THR A 250 -15.27 8.86 -20.44
N PHE A 251 -14.95 8.47 -19.22
CA PHE A 251 -13.65 7.90 -18.86
C PHE A 251 -13.81 6.61 -18.05
N HIS A 252 -12.74 5.84 -18.01
CA HIS A 252 -12.58 4.77 -17.04
C HIS A 252 -11.32 5.02 -16.22
N PHE A 253 -11.48 5.09 -14.90
CA PHE A 253 -10.47 5.50 -13.95
C PHE A 253 -10.00 4.31 -13.09
N PRO A 254 -8.75 3.84 -13.24
CA PRO A 254 -8.14 2.97 -12.25
C PRO A 254 -7.78 3.72 -10.96
N ASP A 255 -7.29 2.99 -10.00
CA ASP A 255 -6.98 3.41 -8.63
C ASP A 255 -6.18 4.72 -8.51
N GLY A 256 -5.12 4.90 -9.29
CA GLY A 256 -4.29 6.11 -9.27
C GLY A 256 -4.99 7.39 -9.70
N MET A 257 -6.20 7.29 -10.28
CA MET A 257 -7.03 8.42 -10.68
C MET A 257 -8.14 8.76 -9.68
N ILE A 258 -8.38 7.88 -8.70
CA ILE A 258 -9.56 8.01 -7.81
C ILE A 258 -9.15 8.67 -6.49
N SER A 259 -9.61 9.90 -6.30
CA SER A 259 -9.55 10.64 -5.03
C SER A 259 -10.63 11.72 -5.02
N ALA A 260 -10.80 12.41 -3.91
CA ALA A 260 -11.68 13.58 -3.83
C ALA A 260 -11.27 14.66 -4.86
N ALA A 261 -9.97 14.81 -5.15
CA ALA A 261 -9.46 15.76 -6.13
C ALA A 261 -10.03 15.52 -7.55
N LEU A 262 -10.36 14.28 -7.92
CA LEU A 262 -10.96 13.98 -9.22
C LEU A 262 -12.30 14.73 -9.40
N VAL A 263 -13.20 14.62 -8.44
CA VAL A 263 -14.52 15.28 -8.53
C VAL A 263 -14.44 16.76 -8.16
N GLU A 264 -13.51 17.18 -7.33
CA GLU A 264 -13.23 18.60 -7.08
C GLU A 264 -12.77 19.33 -8.34
N ASN A 265 -11.96 18.66 -9.19
CA ASN A 265 -11.42 19.23 -10.42
C ASN A 265 -12.42 19.24 -11.58
N PHE A 266 -13.28 18.23 -11.68
CA PHE A 266 -14.09 18.01 -12.87
C PHE A 266 -15.61 18.03 -12.61
N GLY A 267 -16.05 17.69 -11.39
CA GLY A 267 -17.46 17.64 -11.03
C GLY A 267 -18.29 16.84 -12.04
N SER A 268 -19.40 17.41 -12.47
CA SER A 268 -20.32 16.76 -13.43
C SER A 268 -19.83 16.75 -14.88
N GLU A 269 -18.67 17.34 -15.21
CA GLU A 269 -18.12 17.26 -16.57
C GLU A 269 -17.72 15.84 -16.97
N ILE A 270 -17.48 14.96 -15.97
CA ILE A 270 -17.11 13.55 -16.16
C ILE A 270 -18.22 12.58 -15.74
N ASP A 271 -19.46 13.03 -15.60
CA ASP A 271 -20.61 12.17 -15.30
C ASP A 271 -20.75 11.04 -16.33
N GLY A 272 -21.10 9.85 -15.85
CA GLY A 272 -21.15 8.64 -16.67
C GLY A 272 -19.81 7.91 -16.83
N SER A 273 -18.75 8.47 -16.26
CA SER A 273 -17.47 7.76 -16.12
C SER A 273 -17.56 6.70 -15.02
N SER A 274 -16.71 5.69 -15.13
CA SER A 274 -16.61 4.59 -14.17
C SER A 274 -15.17 4.38 -13.74
N GLY A 275 -14.97 3.57 -12.71
CA GLY A 275 -13.64 3.21 -12.24
C GLY A 275 -13.69 2.15 -11.15
N GLN A 276 -12.55 1.78 -10.63
CA GLN A 276 -12.41 0.91 -9.48
C GLN A 276 -11.07 1.16 -8.79
N HIS A 277 -11.05 0.90 -7.51
CA HIS A 277 -9.83 0.88 -6.69
C HIS A 277 -9.89 -0.30 -5.70
N PRO A 278 -8.79 -0.73 -5.10
CA PRO A 278 -8.81 -1.70 -4.02
C PRO A 278 -9.80 -1.29 -2.93
N GLY A 279 -10.54 -2.25 -2.40
CA GLY A 279 -11.54 -2.01 -1.36
C GLY A 279 -12.56 -3.12 -1.24
N THR A 280 -13.14 -3.26 -0.06
CA THR A 280 -14.08 -4.33 0.31
C THR A 280 -15.24 -3.77 1.14
N ASP A 281 -16.34 -4.51 1.20
CA ASP A 281 -17.48 -4.27 2.12
C ASP A 281 -17.46 -5.22 3.33
N SER A 282 -16.28 -5.73 3.68
CA SER A 282 -16.07 -6.63 4.80
C SER A 282 -16.40 -5.97 6.16
N GLU A 283 -16.57 -6.81 7.19
CA GLU A 283 -16.71 -6.34 8.57
C GLU A 283 -15.51 -5.49 9.00
N GLY A 284 -14.28 -5.89 8.62
CA GLY A 284 -13.06 -5.16 8.92
C GLY A 284 -13.04 -3.76 8.31
N ALA A 285 -13.54 -3.58 7.08
CA ALA A 285 -13.66 -2.26 6.48
C ALA A 285 -14.59 -1.33 7.28
N ALA A 286 -15.73 -1.87 7.76
CA ALA A 286 -16.64 -1.10 8.61
C ALA A 286 -16.02 -0.74 9.97
N MET A 287 -15.29 -1.67 10.58
CA MET A 287 -14.59 -1.43 11.85
C MET A 287 -13.48 -0.41 11.69
N PHE A 288 -12.75 -0.40 10.58
CA PHE A 288 -11.74 0.62 10.28
C PHE A 288 -12.35 2.03 10.17
N VAL A 289 -13.48 2.16 9.47
CA VAL A 289 -14.21 3.44 9.39
C VAL A 289 -14.62 3.93 10.80
N GLU A 290 -15.10 3.04 11.66
CA GLU A 290 -15.46 3.38 13.05
C GLU A 290 -14.21 3.78 13.86
N LEU A 291 -13.10 3.07 13.70
CA LEU A 291 -11.85 3.33 14.40
C LEU A 291 -11.26 4.70 14.03
N VAL A 292 -11.28 5.05 12.73
CA VAL A 292 -10.78 6.34 12.23
C VAL A 292 -11.69 7.50 12.63
N GLY A 293 -13.01 7.29 12.66
CA GLY A 293 -13.98 8.33 12.98
C GLY A 293 -13.86 9.55 12.05
N ASP A 294 -13.75 10.74 12.62
CA ASP A 294 -13.66 12.01 11.88
C ASP A 294 -12.21 12.47 11.60
N ALA A 295 -11.20 11.62 11.85
CA ALA A 295 -9.80 12.03 11.70
C ALA A 295 -9.38 12.27 10.24
N PHE A 296 -9.85 11.43 9.34
CA PHE A 296 -9.67 11.55 7.88
C PHE A 296 -10.68 10.67 7.15
N ASP A 297 -10.72 10.74 5.82
CA ASP A 297 -11.56 9.84 5.00
C ASP A 297 -11.00 8.40 5.00
N ALA A 298 -11.55 7.55 5.86
CA ALA A 298 -11.19 6.14 5.97
C ALA A 298 -11.51 5.32 4.69
N THR A 299 -12.35 5.84 3.79
CA THR A 299 -12.71 5.17 2.53
C THR A 299 -11.85 5.60 1.35
N SER A 300 -10.90 6.52 1.60
CA SER A 300 -9.92 6.94 0.60
C SER A 300 -9.08 5.74 0.13
N PRO A 301 -8.82 5.61 -1.17
CA PRO A 301 -7.98 4.53 -1.69
C PRO A 301 -6.67 4.41 -0.93
N PHE A 302 -6.28 3.19 -0.62
CA PHE A 302 -5.05 2.80 0.06
C PHE A 302 -4.89 3.25 1.52
N ALA A 303 -5.85 3.95 2.12
CA ALA A 303 -5.82 4.24 3.56
C ALA A 303 -6.02 2.97 4.40
N PRO A 304 -7.00 2.08 4.09
CA PRO A 304 -7.14 0.79 4.76
C PRO A 304 -5.93 -0.13 4.54
N GLU A 305 -5.39 -0.18 3.31
CA GLU A 305 -4.21 -0.97 2.97
C GLU A 305 -2.97 -0.50 3.74
N SER A 306 -2.85 0.80 4.01
CA SER A 306 -1.75 1.36 4.80
C SER A 306 -1.85 0.99 6.29
N TYR A 307 -3.06 0.94 6.84
CA TYR A 307 -3.30 0.40 8.19
C TYR A 307 -2.88 -1.06 8.27
N ASP A 308 -3.32 -1.89 7.31
CA ASP A 308 -2.99 -3.30 7.26
C ASP A 308 -1.49 -3.54 7.07
N ALA A 309 -0.81 -2.75 6.23
CA ALA A 309 0.63 -2.85 6.03
C ALA A 309 1.43 -2.59 7.31
N ALA A 310 1.07 -1.54 8.06
CA ALA A 310 1.71 -1.22 9.34
C ALA A 310 1.38 -2.27 10.42
N ALA A 311 0.13 -2.75 10.48
CA ALA A 311 -0.28 -3.80 11.40
C ALA A 311 0.49 -5.11 11.14
N LEU A 312 0.58 -5.56 9.87
CA LEU A 312 1.31 -6.78 9.51
C LEU A 312 2.79 -6.71 9.87
N ILE A 313 3.46 -5.55 9.72
CA ILE A 313 4.84 -5.37 10.18
C ILE A 313 4.94 -5.65 11.68
N MET A 314 4.09 -5.01 12.49
CA MET A 314 4.14 -5.12 13.96
C MET A 314 3.72 -6.51 14.46
N LEU A 315 2.72 -7.12 13.83
CA LEU A 315 2.26 -8.47 14.18
C LEU A 315 3.31 -9.52 13.80
N ALA A 316 3.99 -9.37 12.66
CA ALA A 316 5.09 -10.26 12.28
C ALA A 316 6.29 -10.14 13.24
N MET A 317 6.62 -8.92 13.70
CA MET A 317 7.62 -8.70 14.75
C MET A 317 7.25 -9.42 16.05
N GLN A 318 5.98 -9.33 16.46
CA GLN A 318 5.48 -10.02 17.66
C GLN A 318 5.56 -11.54 17.52
N ALA A 319 5.14 -12.10 16.37
CA ALA A 319 5.19 -13.52 16.10
C ALA A 319 6.62 -14.07 16.11
N ALA A 320 7.57 -13.30 15.54
CA ALA A 320 8.99 -13.64 15.56
C ALA A 320 9.65 -13.42 16.95
N GLY A 321 9.03 -12.64 17.83
CA GLY A 321 9.64 -12.19 19.08
C GLY A 321 10.85 -11.27 18.87
N SER A 322 10.91 -10.56 17.72
CA SER A 322 12.07 -9.79 17.27
C SER A 322 11.67 -8.66 16.32
N SER A 323 12.35 -7.51 16.45
CA SER A 323 12.24 -6.40 15.49
C SER A 323 13.23 -6.51 14.31
N ASP A 324 14.07 -7.58 14.26
CA ASP A 324 15.00 -7.81 13.17
C ASP A 324 14.27 -8.32 11.91
N SER A 325 14.40 -7.58 10.81
CA SER A 325 13.81 -7.92 9.51
C SER A 325 14.21 -9.33 9.00
N ALA A 326 15.41 -9.81 9.32
CA ALA A 326 15.84 -11.14 8.92
C ALA A 326 15.03 -12.26 9.60
N GLU A 327 14.48 -11.99 10.78
CA GLU A 327 13.66 -12.91 11.56
C GLU A 327 12.17 -12.76 11.24
N PHE A 328 11.62 -11.55 11.37
CA PHE A 328 10.17 -11.37 11.26
C PHE A 328 9.64 -11.45 9.82
N LYS A 329 10.45 -11.28 8.78
CA LYS A 329 9.99 -11.46 7.38
C LYS A 329 9.34 -12.81 7.12
N ASN A 330 9.76 -13.85 7.84
CA ASN A 330 9.23 -15.20 7.69
C ASN A 330 7.84 -15.36 8.32
N GLU A 331 7.46 -14.42 9.19
CA GLU A 331 6.16 -14.46 9.88
C GLU A 331 5.07 -13.63 9.18
N VAL A 332 5.42 -12.76 8.23
CA VAL A 332 4.44 -11.89 7.55
C VAL A 332 3.32 -12.71 6.91
N MET A 333 3.66 -13.75 6.15
CA MET A 333 2.66 -14.64 5.54
C MET A 333 1.89 -15.46 6.55
N ASN A 334 2.50 -15.81 7.69
CA ASN A 334 1.88 -16.63 8.73
C ASN A 334 0.82 -15.84 9.50
N VAL A 335 1.07 -14.56 9.81
CA VAL A 335 0.12 -13.71 10.52
C VAL A 335 -0.99 -13.19 9.62
N ALA A 336 -0.74 -13.07 8.31
CA ALA A 336 -1.69 -12.55 7.32
C ALA A 336 -2.75 -13.56 6.89
N ASN A 337 -2.54 -14.86 7.15
CA ASN A 337 -3.37 -15.92 6.58
C ASN A 337 -3.78 -16.94 7.63
N ALA A 338 -4.93 -17.59 7.40
CA ALA A 338 -5.36 -18.73 8.21
C ALA A 338 -4.29 -19.87 8.22
N PRO A 339 -4.22 -20.69 9.29
CA PRO A 339 -5.20 -20.79 10.37
C PRO A 339 -4.94 -19.80 11.50
N GLY A 340 -5.96 -19.52 12.32
CA GLY A 340 -5.81 -18.74 13.54
C GLY A 340 -7.09 -18.02 13.96
N GLU A 341 -6.99 -17.26 15.03
CA GLU A 341 -8.06 -16.37 15.48
C GLU A 341 -8.16 -15.17 14.54
N GLN A 342 -9.35 -14.87 14.02
CA GLN A 342 -9.56 -13.72 13.15
C GLN A 342 -9.35 -12.41 13.92
N ILE A 343 -8.60 -11.51 13.30
CA ILE A 343 -8.24 -10.21 13.87
C ILE A 343 -8.69 -9.08 12.92
N PHE A 344 -9.39 -8.13 13.49
CA PHE A 344 -9.95 -6.98 12.81
C PHE A 344 -9.36 -5.66 13.33
N PRO A 345 -9.57 -4.52 12.65
CA PRO A 345 -9.18 -3.19 13.18
C PRO A 345 -9.76 -2.94 14.58
N GLY A 346 -8.94 -2.42 15.48
CA GLY A 346 -9.29 -2.26 16.90
C GLY A 346 -9.01 -3.49 17.76
N GLU A 347 -8.49 -4.59 17.19
CA GLU A 347 -8.17 -5.83 17.92
C GLU A 347 -6.66 -6.16 17.94
N LEU A 348 -5.77 -5.19 17.62
CA LEU A 348 -4.32 -5.45 17.59
C LEU A 348 -3.77 -5.86 18.95
N GLU A 349 -4.31 -5.33 20.06
CA GLU A 349 -3.94 -5.80 21.42
C GLU A 349 -4.23 -7.29 21.61
N LYS A 350 -5.42 -7.76 21.17
CA LYS A 350 -5.81 -9.16 21.20
C LYS A 350 -4.81 -10.02 20.41
N ALA A 351 -4.47 -9.59 19.19
CA ALA A 351 -3.53 -10.29 18.32
C ALA A 351 -2.14 -10.40 18.96
N LEU A 352 -1.61 -9.30 19.49
CA LEU A 352 -0.31 -9.27 20.14
C LEU A 352 -0.25 -10.21 21.33
N ASN A 353 -1.32 -10.29 22.14
CA ASN A 353 -1.40 -11.20 23.28
C ASN A 353 -1.46 -12.66 22.86
N ILE A 354 -2.23 -13.00 21.82
CA ILE A 354 -2.29 -14.37 21.28
C ILE A 354 -0.91 -14.81 20.79
N LEU A 355 -0.22 -13.96 20.02
CA LEU A 355 1.13 -14.24 19.50
C LEU A 355 2.16 -14.35 20.63
N ALA A 356 2.08 -13.53 21.68
CA ALA A 356 2.96 -13.59 22.85
C ALA A 356 2.84 -14.93 23.61
N GLU A 357 1.66 -15.57 23.57
CA GLU A 357 1.40 -16.88 24.16
C GLU A 357 1.76 -18.04 23.22
N GLY A 358 2.24 -17.76 22.00
CA GLY A 358 2.59 -18.73 20.98
C GLY A 358 1.37 -19.29 20.24
N GLY A 359 0.24 -18.57 20.24
CA GLY A 359 -0.96 -18.87 19.45
C GLY A 359 -0.82 -18.41 18.01
N GLU A 360 -1.83 -18.76 17.18
CA GLU A 360 -1.91 -18.39 15.76
C GLU A 360 -3.05 -17.40 15.52
N ILE A 361 -2.86 -16.47 14.60
CA ILE A 361 -3.86 -15.49 14.18
C ILE A 361 -4.10 -15.60 12.67
N ASP A 362 -5.27 -15.13 12.25
CA ASP A 362 -5.69 -14.90 10.87
C ASP A 362 -6.03 -13.40 10.76
N TYR A 363 -5.07 -12.60 10.29
CA TYR A 363 -5.27 -11.15 10.22
C TYR A 363 -6.13 -10.78 9.02
N VAL A 364 -7.41 -10.54 9.28
CA VAL A 364 -8.37 -10.07 8.27
C VAL A 364 -8.18 -8.59 7.94
N GLY A 365 -7.87 -7.78 8.95
CA GLY A 365 -7.60 -6.36 8.80
C GLY A 365 -8.77 -5.54 8.23
N ALA A 366 -8.44 -4.36 7.73
CA ALA A 366 -9.40 -3.43 7.13
C ALA A 366 -9.78 -3.81 5.69
N THR A 367 -8.91 -4.56 4.98
CA THR A 367 -9.09 -4.87 3.56
C THR A 367 -9.50 -6.31 3.28
N ALA A 368 -9.78 -7.11 4.33
CA ALA A 368 -9.90 -8.56 4.23
C ALA A 368 -8.65 -9.14 3.54
N VAL A 369 -7.49 -8.72 4.03
CA VAL A 369 -6.21 -9.04 3.41
C VAL A 369 -5.93 -10.54 3.52
N GLU A 370 -5.59 -11.14 2.39
CA GLU A 370 -5.06 -12.49 2.27
C GLU A 370 -3.83 -12.39 1.37
N LEU A 371 -2.66 -12.68 1.89
CA LEU A 371 -1.43 -12.62 1.09
C LEU A 371 -1.23 -13.93 0.35
N ILE A 372 -1.14 -13.83 -0.98
CA ILE A 372 -0.94 -14.96 -1.87
C ILE A 372 0.50 -15.00 -2.40
N GLY A 373 0.89 -16.18 -2.94
CA GLY A 373 2.11 -16.44 -3.70
C GLY A 373 3.33 -15.62 -3.33
N PRO A 374 3.59 -14.51 -4.02
CA PRO A 374 4.79 -13.69 -3.78
C PRO A 374 4.66 -12.69 -2.61
N GLY A 375 3.64 -12.78 -1.76
CA GLY A 375 3.43 -11.82 -0.67
C GLY A 375 2.60 -10.60 -1.07
N GLU A 376 1.65 -10.76 -1.98
CA GLU A 376 0.71 -9.72 -2.42
C GLU A 376 -0.73 -10.06 -2.04
N SER A 377 -1.59 -9.04 -1.87
CA SER A 377 -3.02 -9.26 -1.62
C SER A 377 -3.70 -9.96 -2.80
N ALA A 378 -4.61 -10.89 -2.49
CA ALA A 378 -5.44 -11.57 -3.49
C ALA A 378 -6.34 -10.61 -4.29
N GLY A 379 -6.75 -9.50 -3.66
CA GLY A 379 -7.42 -8.36 -4.26
C GLY A 379 -8.93 -8.40 -4.26
N ASN A 380 -9.50 -7.44 -3.56
CA ASN A 380 -10.89 -7.02 -3.65
C ASN A 380 -10.93 -5.61 -4.23
N TYR A 381 -11.95 -5.31 -5.02
CA TYR A 381 -12.10 -4.01 -5.67
C TYR A 381 -13.48 -3.42 -5.42
N ARG A 382 -13.50 -2.12 -5.11
CA ARG A 382 -14.69 -1.29 -5.06
C ARG A 382 -14.86 -0.62 -6.42
N GLN A 383 -15.94 -0.95 -7.13
CA GLN A 383 -16.32 -0.26 -8.35
C GLN A 383 -16.96 1.09 -7.99
N ILE A 384 -16.68 2.13 -8.79
CA ILE A 384 -17.27 3.45 -8.66
C ILE A 384 -17.90 3.90 -9.98
N GLU A 385 -18.88 4.80 -9.86
CA GLU A 385 -19.44 5.58 -10.97
C GLU A 385 -19.40 7.06 -10.61
N ILE A 386 -19.14 7.93 -11.59
CA ILE A 386 -19.26 9.37 -11.41
C ILE A 386 -20.67 9.78 -11.80
N LYS A 387 -21.38 10.37 -10.85
CA LYS A 387 -22.76 10.76 -11.01
C LYS A 387 -23.11 12.01 -10.23
N ASP A 388 -23.77 12.96 -10.90
CA ASP A 388 -24.15 14.26 -10.32
C ASP A 388 -22.93 15.03 -9.75
N GLY A 389 -21.75 14.81 -10.34
CA GLY A 389 -20.48 15.42 -9.93
C GLY A 389 -19.83 14.81 -8.70
N ASP A 390 -20.23 13.61 -8.29
CA ASP A 390 -19.72 12.92 -7.11
C ASP A 390 -19.36 11.46 -7.39
N ILE A 391 -18.57 10.85 -6.52
CA ILE A 391 -18.17 9.43 -6.60
C ILE A 391 -19.24 8.58 -5.91
N ALA A 392 -20.01 7.82 -6.69
CA ALA A 392 -20.96 6.85 -6.19
C ALA A 392 -20.34 5.46 -6.12
N THR A 393 -20.53 4.76 -5.01
CA THR A 393 -20.10 3.35 -4.87
C THR A 393 -21.04 2.45 -5.69
N GLY A 394 -20.42 1.64 -6.54
CA GLY A 394 -21.09 0.54 -7.25
C GLY A 394 -21.02 -0.79 -6.46
N SER A 395 -20.61 -1.88 -7.14
CA SER A 395 -20.42 -3.19 -6.54
C SER A 395 -18.99 -3.40 -6.04
N TYR A 396 -18.81 -4.47 -5.23
CA TYR A 396 -17.50 -4.99 -4.87
C TYR A 396 -17.22 -6.27 -5.67
N ARG A 397 -15.93 -6.53 -5.96
CA ARG A 397 -15.50 -7.66 -6.79
C ARG A 397 -14.27 -8.36 -6.21
#